data_248b1a81f4478a46ca1009d34636326d
#
_entry.id   248b1a81f4478a46ca1009d34636326d
#
_cell.length_a   1.000
_cell.length_b   1.000
_cell.length_c   1.000
_cell.angle_alpha   90.00
_cell.angle_beta   90.00
_cell.angle_gamma   90.00
#
_symmetry.space_group_name_H-M   'P 1'
#
loop_
_entity.id
_entity.type
_entity.pdbx_description
1 polymer ?
#
loop_
_entity_poly.entity_id
_entity_poly.type
_entity_poly.pdbx_seq_one_letter_code
_entity_poly.pdbx_strand_id
1 'polypeptide(L)'
;MPQTTIYVAPRLAGTLGTIPPAVATVELARLFGRSAALAGVSLTVEMGRTVALLGPNGAGKTTLLRILATAIRPSYGTLSIDGIDALQEPELVRGRAVYLSHATAHYDDLTAEENLRFAATMFGWGEREGLSVVREALATVELEGVAGDRVRSFSEGMRKRLALARVLVARPSLLLLDEPHAALDGDGMSLVDRLIGLWKEAGVTVMVASHQAERVASLADATVRLDAGLVSEVSGAGVSAGPVGASQRPRVAVAGMDR
;
A
#
# COMPACT_ATOMS: atom_id res chain seq x y z
N MET A 1 4.67 -28.85 -0.04
CA MET A 1 4.57 -27.42 -0.42
C MET A 1 5.78 -26.73 0.17
N PRO A 2 6.65 -26.07 -0.61
CA PRO A 2 7.72 -25.26 -0.01
C PRO A 2 7.08 -24.17 0.84
N GLN A 3 7.55 -24.01 2.07
CA GLN A 3 7.11 -22.91 2.94
C GLN A 3 7.66 -21.61 2.37
N THR A 4 6.79 -20.79 1.81
CA THR A 4 7.16 -19.45 1.35
C THR A 4 7.45 -18.61 2.59
N THR A 5 8.72 -18.31 2.83
CA THR A 5 9.14 -17.45 3.95
C THR A 5 9.16 -16.01 3.44
N ILE A 6 8.21 -15.19 3.89
CA ILE A 6 8.22 -13.75 3.59
C ILE A 6 9.14 -13.07 4.61
N TYR A 7 10.20 -12.41 4.12
CA TYR A 7 11.07 -11.57 4.93
C TYR A 7 10.59 -10.12 4.88
N VAL A 8 10.66 -9.43 6.00
CA VAL A 8 10.38 -7.99 6.12
C VAL A 8 11.69 -7.23 6.14
N ALA A 9 11.73 -6.06 5.53
CA ALA A 9 12.89 -5.17 5.61
C ALA A 9 13.26 -4.90 7.09
N PRO A 10 14.56 -4.90 7.46
CA PRO A 10 14.98 -4.60 8.83
C PRO A 10 14.47 -3.22 9.23
N ARG A 11 13.77 -3.17 10.36
CA ARG A 11 13.25 -1.93 10.95
C ARG A 11 14.40 -1.21 11.64
N LEU A 12 14.43 0.13 11.55
CA LEU A 12 15.33 0.91 12.40
C LEU A 12 14.91 0.70 13.86
N ALA A 13 15.81 0.15 14.67
CA ALA A 13 15.63 0.12 16.12
C ALA A 13 15.59 1.57 16.61
N GLY A 14 14.42 2.04 17.01
CA GLY A 14 14.29 3.33 17.70
C GLY A 14 15.12 3.30 18.98
N THR A 15 15.81 4.34 19.28
CA THR A 15 16.37 4.66 20.60
C THR A 15 15.29 4.42 21.66
N LEU A 16 15.61 3.78 22.77
CA LEU A 16 14.77 3.44 23.95
C LEU A 16 13.58 4.41 24.16
N GLY A 17 12.48 4.14 23.48
CA GLY A 17 11.25 4.92 23.42
C GLY A 17 10.15 4.10 22.76
N THR A 18 8.92 4.45 22.92
CA THR A 18 7.75 3.83 22.30
C THR A 18 7.98 3.53 20.83
N ILE A 19 7.68 2.29 20.39
CA ILE A 19 7.74 1.90 18.98
C ILE A 19 6.84 2.85 18.19
N PRO A 20 7.37 3.56 17.17
CA PRO A 20 6.56 4.47 16.38
C PRO A 20 5.48 3.70 15.61
N PRO A 21 4.31 4.30 15.34
CA PRO A 21 3.30 3.68 14.50
C PRO A 21 3.82 3.49 13.06
N ALA A 22 3.30 2.49 12.36
CA ALA A 22 3.60 2.29 10.94
C ALA A 22 3.11 3.45 10.07
N VAL A 23 1.94 4.00 10.43
CA VAL A 23 1.36 5.18 9.77
C VAL A 23 0.84 6.13 10.84
N ALA A 24 1.19 7.41 10.76
CA ALA A 24 0.53 8.47 11.50
C ALA A 24 0.26 9.67 10.60
N THR A 25 -0.99 10.11 10.57
CA THR A 25 -1.42 11.32 9.84
C THR A 25 -2.14 12.26 10.79
N VAL A 26 -1.95 13.57 10.61
CA VAL A 26 -2.68 14.60 11.35
C VAL A 26 -3.25 15.59 10.35
N GLU A 27 -4.57 15.76 10.36
CA GLU A 27 -5.32 16.71 9.51
C GLU A 27 -4.92 16.61 8.02
N LEU A 28 -4.66 15.39 7.53
CA LEU A 28 -4.18 15.16 6.18
C LEU A 28 -5.27 15.51 5.15
N ALA A 29 -5.01 16.48 4.31
CA ALA A 29 -5.95 16.94 3.30
C ALA A 29 -5.32 16.96 1.89
N ARG A 30 -6.14 16.68 0.87
CA ARG A 30 -5.74 16.79 -0.53
C ARG A 30 -6.84 17.42 -1.37
N LEU A 31 -6.50 18.52 -2.00
CA LEU A 31 -7.37 19.25 -2.90
C LEU A 31 -6.97 18.98 -4.36
N PHE A 32 -7.96 18.80 -5.22
CA PHE A 32 -7.83 18.82 -6.68
C PHE A 32 -8.73 19.95 -7.21
N GLY A 33 -8.13 21.08 -7.51
CA GLY A 33 -8.87 22.32 -7.80
C GLY A 33 -9.76 22.72 -6.61
N ARG A 34 -11.07 22.73 -6.81
CA ARG A 34 -12.05 23.07 -5.76
C ARG A 34 -12.59 21.86 -5.00
N SER A 35 -12.23 20.64 -5.41
CA SER A 35 -12.73 19.43 -4.77
C SER A 35 -11.71 18.90 -3.76
N ALA A 36 -12.15 18.61 -2.54
CA ALA A 36 -11.37 17.95 -1.53
C ALA A 36 -11.53 16.43 -1.68
N ALA A 37 -10.46 15.74 -2.07
CA ALA A 37 -10.44 14.28 -2.05
C ALA A 37 -10.15 13.72 -0.66
N LEU A 38 -9.39 14.45 0.16
CA LEU A 38 -9.24 14.25 1.60
C LEU A 38 -9.46 15.60 2.30
N ALA A 39 -10.19 15.59 3.41
CA ALA A 39 -10.68 16.80 4.08
C ALA A 39 -10.17 16.95 5.53
N GLY A 40 -9.10 16.23 5.92
CA GLY A 40 -8.54 16.27 7.28
C GLY A 40 -8.50 14.89 7.94
N VAL A 41 -7.81 13.92 7.31
CA VAL A 41 -7.67 12.56 7.84
C VAL A 41 -6.61 12.53 8.93
N SER A 42 -7.02 12.24 10.17
CA SER A 42 -6.14 11.97 11.31
C SER A 42 -6.27 10.48 11.65
N LEU A 43 -5.22 9.70 11.39
CA LEU A 43 -5.22 8.25 11.50
C LEU A 43 -3.88 7.77 12.03
N THR A 44 -3.90 6.82 12.98
CA THR A 44 -2.71 6.12 13.45
C THR A 44 -2.92 4.62 13.26
N VAL A 45 -1.93 3.96 12.66
CA VAL A 45 -1.90 2.50 12.46
C VAL A 45 -0.65 1.94 13.10
N GLU A 46 -0.81 0.99 14.02
CA GLU A 46 0.31 0.28 14.63
C GLU A 46 1.04 -0.61 13.61
N MET A 47 2.30 -0.93 13.90
CA MET A 47 3.08 -1.83 13.08
C MET A 47 2.49 -3.26 13.06
N GLY A 48 2.61 -3.94 11.91
CA GLY A 48 2.18 -5.33 11.72
C GLY A 48 0.68 -5.52 11.65
N ARG A 49 -0.12 -4.46 11.53
CA ARG A 49 -1.58 -4.55 11.40
C ARG A 49 -2.01 -4.63 9.94
N THR A 50 -3.02 -5.47 9.72
CA THR A 50 -3.76 -5.50 8.46
C THR A 50 -5.03 -4.67 8.61
N VAL A 51 -5.19 -3.64 7.78
CA VAL A 51 -6.28 -2.66 7.87
C VAL A 51 -7.09 -2.67 6.58
N ALA A 52 -8.39 -2.90 6.68
CA ALA A 52 -9.33 -2.73 5.58
C ALA A 52 -9.76 -1.26 5.49
N LEU A 53 -9.47 -0.62 4.36
CA LEU A 53 -9.88 0.75 4.06
C LEU A 53 -11.19 0.71 3.24
N LEU A 54 -12.31 1.00 3.89
CA LEU A 54 -13.65 0.88 3.36
C LEU A 54 -14.25 2.24 3.01
N GLY A 55 -15.32 2.25 2.23
CA GLY A 55 -16.07 3.46 1.89
C GLY A 55 -16.53 3.45 0.43
N PRO A 56 -17.46 4.34 0.06
CA PRO A 56 -17.97 4.44 -1.30
C PRO A 56 -16.90 4.87 -2.31
N ASN A 57 -17.23 4.78 -3.59
CA ASN A 57 -16.38 5.35 -4.64
C ASN A 57 -16.28 6.87 -4.45
N GLY A 58 -15.08 7.41 -4.65
CA GLY A 58 -14.83 8.83 -4.40
C GLY A 58 -14.61 9.23 -2.93
N ALA A 59 -14.68 8.30 -1.96
CA ALA A 59 -14.45 8.58 -0.55
C ALA A 59 -13.01 9.02 -0.20
N GLY A 60 -12.06 8.89 -1.14
CA GLY A 60 -10.66 9.27 -0.92
C GLY A 60 -9.70 8.11 -0.67
N LYS A 61 -10.14 6.84 -0.71
CA LYS A 61 -9.30 5.65 -0.42
C LYS A 61 -8.01 5.61 -1.23
N THR A 62 -8.12 5.63 -2.56
CA THR A 62 -6.96 5.64 -3.47
C THR A 62 -6.07 6.87 -3.24
N THR A 63 -6.66 8.03 -2.96
CA THR A 63 -5.91 9.26 -2.68
C THR A 63 -5.11 9.12 -1.39
N LEU A 64 -5.70 8.56 -0.34
CA LEU A 64 -5.01 8.28 0.91
C LEU A 64 -3.84 7.33 0.68
N LEU A 65 -4.06 6.17 0.05
CA LEU A 65 -3.00 5.20 -0.23
C LEU A 65 -1.85 5.81 -1.05
N ARG A 66 -2.16 6.64 -2.06
CA ARG A 66 -1.14 7.34 -2.87
C ARG A 66 -0.33 8.36 -2.07
N ILE A 67 -0.93 9.04 -1.10
CA ILE A 67 -0.21 9.96 -0.21
C ILE A 67 0.69 9.17 0.74
N LEU A 68 0.19 8.08 1.35
CA LEU A 68 0.98 7.20 2.21
C LEU A 68 2.19 6.61 1.47
N ALA A 69 2.03 6.29 0.19
CA ALA A 69 3.10 5.84 -0.70
C ALA A 69 4.04 6.96 -1.18
N THR A 70 3.84 8.19 -0.76
CA THR A 70 4.56 9.39 -1.28
C THR A 70 4.44 9.59 -2.80
N ALA A 71 3.47 8.94 -3.46
CA ALA A 71 3.23 9.08 -4.89
C ALA A 71 2.60 10.44 -5.24
N ILE A 72 1.86 11.04 -4.31
CA ILE A 72 1.34 12.41 -4.40
C ILE A 72 1.53 13.12 -3.05
N ARG A 73 1.79 14.43 -3.09
CA ARG A 73 1.90 15.23 -1.87
C ARG A 73 0.52 15.62 -1.34
N PRO A 74 0.28 15.65 -0.02
CA PRO A 74 -0.91 16.26 0.55
C PRO A 74 -0.90 17.77 0.31
N SER A 75 -2.08 18.40 0.38
CA SER A 75 -2.20 19.87 0.35
C SER A 75 -1.96 20.47 1.73
N TYR A 76 -2.35 19.76 2.79
CA TYR A 76 -2.21 20.16 4.19
C TYR A 76 -2.03 18.92 5.07
N GLY A 77 -1.60 19.17 6.32
CA GLY A 77 -1.43 18.14 7.33
C GLY A 77 -0.04 17.54 7.34
N THR A 78 0.17 16.55 8.21
CA THR A 78 1.43 15.84 8.38
C THR A 78 1.29 14.36 8.12
N LEU A 79 2.38 13.72 7.75
CA LEU A 79 2.45 12.28 7.50
C LEU A 79 3.78 11.74 8.01
N SER A 80 3.74 10.72 8.86
CA SER A 80 4.91 9.91 9.17
C SER A 80 4.66 8.43 8.87
N ILE A 81 5.68 7.76 8.36
CA ILE A 81 5.71 6.31 8.07
C ILE A 81 6.90 5.71 8.84
N ASP A 82 6.64 4.71 9.68
CA ASP A 82 7.65 4.09 10.56
C ASP A 82 8.44 5.15 11.38
N GLY A 83 7.79 6.26 11.76
CA GLY A 83 8.40 7.39 12.47
C GLY A 83 9.18 8.37 11.59
N ILE A 84 9.27 8.14 10.26
CA ILE A 84 9.94 9.02 9.31
C ILE A 84 8.95 10.07 8.80
N ASP A 85 9.31 11.36 8.83
CA ASP A 85 8.51 12.42 8.19
C ASP A 85 8.52 12.23 6.67
N ALA A 86 7.39 11.75 6.13
CA ALA A 86 7.27 11.43 4.72
C ALA A 86 7.26 12.67 3.79
N LEU A 87 7.08 13.87 4.33
CA LEU A 87 7.11 15.12 3.57
C LEU A 87 8.54 15.66 3.44
N GLN A 88 9.39 15.40 4.44
CA GLN A 88 10.77 15.82 4.46
C GLN A 88 11.71 14.76 3.85
N GLU A 89 11.46 13.48 4.12
CA GLU A 89 12.30 12.36 3.74
C GLU A 89 11.55 11.30 2.90
N PRO A 90 10.90 11.69 1.77
CA PRO A 90 10.07 10.79 0.99
C PRO A 90 10.85 9.60 0.40
N GLU A 91 12.14 9.76 0.14
CA GLU A 91 12.99 8.69 -0.42
C GLU A 91 13.17 7.54 0.59
N LEU A 92 13.33 7.86 1.88
CA LEU A 92 13.43 6.83 2.93
C LEU A 92 12.13 6.05 3.06
N VAL A 93 10.98 6.72 2.89
CA VAL A 93 9.66 6.07 2.89
C VAL A 93 9.48 5.16 1.68
N ARG A 94 9.94 5.57 0.48
CA ARG A 94 9.84 4.75 -0.75
C ARG A 94 10.63 3.45 -0.68
N GLY A 95 11.69 3.40 0.13
CA GLY A 95 12.44 2.18 0.42
C GLY A 95 11.68 1.19 1.33
N ARG A 96 10.55 1.60 1.94
CA ARG A 96 9.80 0.83 2.94
C ARG A 96 8.36 0.58 2.57
N ALA A 97 7.71 1.55 1.91
CA ALA A 97 6.32 1.49 1.51
C ALA A 97 6.19 1.08 0.04
N VAL A 98 5.43 0.02 -0.23
CA VAL A 98 5.10 -0.40 -1.59
C VAL A 98 3.62 -0.21 -1.84
N TYR A 99 3.30 0.45 -2.95
CA TYR A 99 1.94 0.66 -3.41
C TYR A 99 1.65 -0.18 -4.64
N LEU A 100 0.69 -1.07 -4.51
CA LEU A 100 0.12 -1.84 -5.61
C LEU A 100 -1.18 -1.20 -6.04
N SER A 101 -1.15 -0.52 -7.19
CA SER A 101 -2.34 0.08 -7.80
C SER A 101 -3.10 -0.91 -8.67
N HIS A 102 -4.31 -0.52 -9.07
CA HIS A 102 -5.07 -1.25 -10.09
C HIS A 102 -4.29 -1.38 -11.41
N ALA A 103 -3.56 -0.34 -11.81
CA ALA A 103 -2.70 -0.41 -12.99
C ALA A 103 -1.38 -1.11 -12.65
N THR A 104 -1.05 -2.15 -13.39
CA THR A 104 0.20 -2.89 -13.26
C THR A 104 1.28 -2.20 -14.08
N ALA A 105 2.31 -1.66 -13.42
CA ALA A 105 3.43 -1.03 -14.11
C ALA A 105 4.49 -2.08 -14.45
N HIS A 106 4.42 -2.65 -15.65
CA HIS A 106 5.38 -3.62 -16.18
C HIS A 106 6.03 -3.09 -17.46
N TYR A 107 7.23 -3.58 -17.74
CA TYR A 107 7.87 -3.41 -19.03
C TYR A 107 7.40 -4.52 -19.95
N ASP A 108 6.53 -4.20 -20.88
CA ASP A 108 5.85 -5.17 -21.76
C ASP A 108 6.79 -5.96 -22.66
N ASP A 109 7.91 -5.37 -23.06
CA ASP A 109 8.92 -6.01 -23.91
C ASP A 109 9.94 -6.88 -23.16
N LEU A 110 9.97 -6.78 -21.83
CA LEU A 110 10.75 -7.66 -20.96
C LEU A 110 9.95 -8.92 -20.62
N THR A 111 10.67 -9.99 -20.30
CA THR A 111 10.08 -11.22 -19.74
C THR A 111 9.62 -10.98 -18.30
N ALA A 112 8.84 -11.92 -17.74
CA ALA A 112 8.44 -11.86 -16.34
C ALA A 112 9.66 -11.89 -15.41
N GLU A 113 10.62 -12.77 -15.68
CA GLU A 113 11.87 -12.84 -14.92
C GLU A 113 12.67 -11.54 -15.01
N GLU A 114 12.85 -10.97 -16.21
CA GLU A 114 13.57 -9.71 -16.41
C GLU A 114 12.92 -8.54 -15.67
N ASN A 115 11.58 -8.44 -15.70
CA ASN A 115 10.83 -7.45 -14.92
C ASN A 115 11.12 -7.55 -13.42
N LEU A 116 11.14 -8.77 -12.86
CA LEU A 116 11.41 -8.97 -11.44
C LEU A 116 12.89 -8.79 -11.10
N ARG A 117 13.81 -9.17 -11.98
CA ARG A 117 15.25 -8.91 -11.80
C ARG A 117 15.54 -7.41 -11.78
N PHE A 118 14.91 -6.64 -12.67
CA PHE A 118 14.98 -5.19 -12.63
C PHE A 118 14.48 -4.64 -11.28
N ALA A 119 13.31 -5.12 -10.81
CA ALA A 119 12.79 -4.74 -9.51
C ALA A 119 13.75 -5.12 -8.36
N ALA A 120 14.31 -6.33 -8.38
CA ALA A 120 15.28 -6.77 -7.38
C ALA A 120 16.49 -5.83 -7.30
N THR A 121 17.05 -5.44 -8.45
CA THR A 121 18.14 -4.47 -8.52
C THR A 121 17.76 -3.12 -7.93
N MET A 122 16.56 -2.62 -8.25
CA MET A 122 16.05 -1.35 -7.71
C MET A 122 15.83 -1.37 -6.20
N PHE A 123 15.51 -2.54 -5.63
CA PHE A 123 15.38 -2.76 -4.18
C PHE A 123 16.71 -3.13 -3.49
N GLY A 124 17.83 -3.06 -4.21
CA GLY A 124 19.17 -3.23 -3.64
C GLY A 124 19.62 -4.66 -3.43
N TRP A 125 18.95 -5.65 -4.06
CA TRP A 125 19.38 -7.04 -4.00
C TRP A 125 20.70 -7.25 -4.76
N GLY A 126 21.63 -7.99 -4.15
CA GLY A 126 22.79 -8.51 -4.86
C GLY A 126 22.37 -9.51 -5.96
N GLU A 127 23.20 -9.67 -6.98
CA GLU A 127 22.85 -10.50 -8.16
C GLU A 127 22.41 -11.91 -7.80
N ARG A 128 23.17 -12.62 -6.96
CA ARG A 128 22.89 -14.00 -6.58
C ARG A 128 21.62 -14.13 -5.72
N GLU A 129 21.48 -13.24 -4.74
CA GLU A 129 20.32 -13.21 -3.84
C GLU A 129 19.06 -12.80 -4.60
N GLY A 130 19.17 -11.78 -5.47
CA GLY A 130 18.07 -11.31 -6.31
C GLY A 130 17.52 -12.41 -7.22
N LEU A 131 18.38 -13.25 -7.82
CA LEU A 131 17.94 -14.40 -8.61
C LEU A 131 17.14 -15.40 -7.79
N SER A 132 17.55 -15.67 -6.54
CA SER A 132 16.81 -16.58 -5.64
C SER A 132 15.44 -16.03 -5.30
N VAL A 133 15.39 -14.73 -4.90
CA VAL A 133 14.13 -14.04 -4.54
C VAL A 133 13.17 -13.98 -5.72
N VAL A 134 13.66 -13.70 -6.93
CA VAL A 134 12.86 -13.68 -8.15
C VAL A 134 12.22 -15.02 -8.44
N ARG A 135 12.99 -16.12 -8.36
CA ARG A 135 12.47 -17.48 -8.59
C ARG A 135 11.39 -17.84 -7.56
N GLU A 136 11.65 -17.56 -6.28
CA GLU A 136 10.69 -17.80 -5.21
C GLU A 136 9.40 -16.99 -5.43
N ALA A 137 9.52 -15.73 -5.82
CA ALA A 137 8.37 -14.88 -6.10
C ALA A 137 7.54 -15.39 -7.30
N LEU A 138 8.18 -15.81 -8.40
CA LEU A 138 7.50 -16.39 -9.56
C LEU A 138 6.76 -17.68 -9.20
N ALA A 139 7.40 -18.59 -8.44
CA ALA A 139 6.77 -19.82 -7.97
C ALA A 139 5.57 -19.52 -7.05
N THR A 140 5.70 -18.56 -6.14
CA THR A 140 4.63 -18.18 -5.20
C THR A 140 3.37 -17.69 -5.92
N VAL A 141 3.53 -16.98 -7.03
CA VAL A 141 2.41 -16.48 -7.84
C VAL A 141 2.05 -17.38 -9.03
N GLU A 142 2.65 -18.59 -9.11
CA GLU A 142 2.38 -19.60 -10.14
C GLU A 142 2.67 -19.07 -11.57
N LEU A 143 3.78 -18.35 -11.75
CA LEU A 143 4.28 -17.86 -13.03
C LEU A 143 5.62 -18.47 -13.44
N GLU A 144 6.14 -19.47 -12.74
CA GLU A 144 7.44 -20.08 -13.03
C GLU A 144 7.51 -20.71 -14.43
N GLY A 145 6.41 -21.33 -14.89
CA GLY A 145 6.35 -21.98 -16.20
C GLY A 145 6.38 -21.00 -17.39
N VAL A 146 6.14 -19.71 -17.13
CA VAL A 146 6.10 -18.64 -18.15
C VAL A 146 7.10 -17.50 -17.82
N ALA A 147 8.07 -17.78 -16.95
CA ALA A 147 9.06 -16.80 -16.52
C ALA A 147 9.84 -16.15 -17.68
N GLY A 148 10.09 -16.93 -18.74
CA GLY A 148 10.78 -16.49 -19.97
C GLY A 148 9.88 -15.82 -21.02
N ASP A 149 8.57 -15.73 -20.79
CA ASP A 149 7.65 -15.12 -21.74
C ASP A 149 7.58 -13.60 -21.53
N ARG A 150 7.44 -12.86 -22.62
CA ARG A 150 7.31 -11.40 -22.57
C ARG A 150 5.96 -11.00 -21.99
N VAL A 151 5.98 -9.99 -21.12
CA VAL A 151 4.77 -9.53 -20.41
C VAL A 151 3.67 -9.03 -21.35
N ARG A 152 3.99 -8.57 -22.54
CA ARG A 152 2.98 -8.20 -23.56
C ARG A 152 2.05 -9.35 -23.96
N SER A 153 2.48 -10.63 -23.81
CA SER A 153 1.63 -11.81 -24.08
C SER A 153 0.77 -12.23 -22.91
N PHE A 154 0.94 -11.60 -21.73
CA PHE A 154 0.24 -11.99 -20.51
C PHE A 154 -1.21 -11.56 -20.53
N SER A 155 -2.09 -12.41 -20.00
CA SER A 155 -3.45 -12.01 -19.62
C SER A 155 -3.43 -10.96 -18.49
N GLU A 156 -4.54 -10.29 -18.27
CA GLU A 156 -4.67 -9.31 -17.18
C GLU A 156 -4.42 -9.97 -15.80
N GLY A 157 -4.94 -11.18 -15.58
CA GLY A 157 -4.67 -11.96 -14.37
C GLY A 157 -3.20 -12.29 -14.18
N MET A 158 -2.48 -12.72 -15.25
CA MET A 158 -1.04 -12.96 -15.19
C MET A 158 -0.25 -11.67 -14.90
N ARG A 159 -0.62 -10.55 -15.49
CA ARG A 159 -0.03 -9.23 -15.19
C ARG A 159 -0.23 -8.86 -13.71
N LYS A 160 -1.41 -9.13 -13.16
CA LYS A 160 -1.70 -8.90 -11.74
C LYS A 160 -0.86 -9.81 -10.83
N ARG A 161 -0.76 -11.10 -11.16
CA ARG A 161 0.13 -12.04 -10.45
C ARG A 161 1.59 -11.58 -10.49
N LEU A 162 2.09 -11.10 -11.62
CA LEU A 162 3.44 -10.53 -11.73
C LEU A 162 3.61 -9.27 -10.86
N ALA A 163 2.59 -8.41 -10.76
CA ALA A 163 2.63 -7.26 -9.86
C ALA A 163 2.70 -7.67 -8.38
N LEU A 164 2.01 -8.74 -7.98
CA LEU A 164 2.13 -9.34 -6.64
C LEU A 164 3.53 -9.93 -6.42
N ALA A 165 4.11 -10.60 -7.42
CA ALA A 165 5.48 -11.10 -7.35
C ALA A 165 6.50 -9.96 -7.12
N ARG A 166 6.29 -8.80 -7.74
CA ARG A 166 7.13 -7.62 -7.50
C ARG A 166 7.05 -7.13 -6.05
N VAL A 167 5.88 -7.22 -5.40
CA VAL A 167 5.73 -6.90 -3.97
C VAL A 167 6.53 -7.90 -3.12
N LEU A 168 6.51 -9.19 -3.46
CA LEU A 168 7.31 -10.22 -2.76
C LEU A 168 8.80 -9.93 -2.88
N VAL A 169 9.26 -9.50 -4.05
CA VAL A 169 10.67 -9.09 -4.27
C VAL A 169 11.02 -7.84 -3.46
N ALA A 170 10.11 -6.89 -3.32
CA ALA A 170 10.35 -5.62 -2.63
C ALA A 170 10.50 -5.75 -1.12
N ARG A 171 9.86 -6.74 -0.48
CA ARG A 171 9.87 -6.99 0.98
C ARG A 171 9.57 -5.74 1.82
N PRO A 172 8.43 -5.06 1.62
CA PRO A 172 8.11 -3.82 2.30
C PRO A 172 7.83 -4.00 3.79
N SER A 173 8.01 -2.93 4.60
CA SER A 173 7.45 -2.85 5.96
C SER A 173 6.00 -2.37 5.96
N LEU A 174 5.62 -1.56 4.96
CA LEU A 174 4.26 -1.06 4.72
C LEU A 174 3.79 -1.43 3.31
N LEU A 175 2.71 -2.19 3.20
CA LEU A 175 2.10 -2.58 1.94
C LEU A 175 0.74 -1.91 1.78
N LEU A 176 0.57 -1.21 0.67
CA LEU A 176 -0.62 -0.44 0.33
C LEU A 176 -1.25 -1.06 -0.92
N LEU A 177 -2.38 -1.73 -0.76
CA LEU A 177 -3.08 -2.45 -1.82
C LEU A 177 -4.35 -1.70 -2.23
N ASP A 178 -4.44 -1.29 -3.48
CA ASP A 178 -5.59 -0.60 -4.04
C ASP A 178 -6.31 -1.51 -5.03
N GLU A 179 -7.48 -2.02 -4.63
CA GLU A 179 -8.30 -2.99 -5.35
C GLU A 179 -7.51 -4.25 -5.78
N PRO A 180 -6.85 -4.96 -4.85
CA PRO A 180 -5.97 -6.07 -5.24
C PRO A 180 -6.70 -7.26 -5.87
N HIS A 181 -7.99 -7.44 -5.59
CA HIS A 181 -8.81 -8.53 -6.13
C HIS A 181 -9.44 -8.21 -7.49
N ALA A 182 -9.37 -6.96 -7.96
CA ALA A 182 -9.99 -6.55 -9.22
C ALA A 182 -9.38 -7.31 -10.41
N ALA A 183 -10.24 -7.69 -11.38
CA ALA A 183 -9.86 -8.39 -12.61
C ALA A 183 -9.21 -9.78 -12.39
N LEU A 184 -9.45 -10.41 -11.25
CA LEU A 184 -9.01 -11.77 -10.94
C LEU A 184 -10.21 -12.73 -10.92
N ASP A 185 -9.95 -13.97 -11.34
CA ASP A 185 -10.84 -15.10 -11.14
C ASP A 185 -10.81 -15.61 -9.68
N GLY A 186 -11.57 -16.66 -9.37
CA GLY A 186 -11.64 -17.21 -8.02
C GLY A 186 -10.29 -17.66 -7.46
N ASP A 187 -9.44 -18.26 -8.30
CA ASP A 187 -8.11 -18.74 -7.91
C ASP A 187 -7.16 -17.56 -7.67
N GLY A 188 -7.21 -16.56 -8.54
CA GLY A 188 -6.44 -15.32 -8.37
C GLY A 188 -6.85 -14.54 -7.12
N MET A 189 -8.14 -14.45 -6.82
CA MET A 189 -8.62 -13.84 -5.57
C MET A 189 -8.15 -14.62 -4.34
N SER A 190 -8.18 -15.94 -4.38
CA SER A 190 -7.68 -16.80 -3.29
C SER A 190 -6.17 -16.67 -3.10
N LEU A 191 -5.42 -16.47 -4.18
CA LEU A 191 -3.99 -16.17 -4.11
C LEU A 191 -3.74 -14.86 -3.36
N VAL A 192 -4.49 -13.79 -3.67
CA VAL A 192 -4.38 -12.49 -2.97
C VAL A 192 -4.66 -12.65 -1.48
N ASP A 193 -5.73 -13.35 -1.10
CA ASP A 193 -6.08 -13.59 0.31
C ASP A 193 -4.96 -14.32 1.04
N ARG A 194 -4.42 -15.38 0.43
CA ARG A 194 -3.28 -16.15 0.96
C ARG A 194 -2.05 -15.27 1.14
N LEU A 195 -1.73 -14.41 0.17
CA LEU A 195 -0.59 -13.49 0.26
C LEU A 195 -0.78 -12.44 1.36
N ILE A 196 -1.98 -11.88 1.52
CA ILE A 196 -2.29 -10.97 2.63
C ILE A 196 -2.07 -11.68 3.98
N GLY A 197 -2.50 -12.93 4.12
CA GLY A 197 -2.25 -13.74 5.31
C GLY A 197 -0.76 -13.92 5.59
N LEU A 198 0.03 -14.28 4.58
CA LEU A 198 1.49 -14.45 4.71
C LEU A 198 2.20 -13.14 5.10
N TRP A 199 1.83 -12.00 4.51
CA TRP A 199 2.39 -10.69 4.91
C TRP A 199 2.02 -10.33 6.34
N LYS A 200 0.78 -10.60 6.76
CA LYS A 200 0.33 -10.41 8.15
C LYS A 200 1.15 -11.26 9.13
N GLU A 201 1.33 -12.56 8.85
CA GLU A 201 2.14 -13.47 9.66
C GLU A 201 3.62 -13.03 9.74
N ALA A 202 4.15 -12.48 8.64
CA ALA A 202 5.49 -11.91 8.60
C ALA A 202 5.61 -10.56 9.33
N GLY A 203 4.50 -10.01 9.85
CA GLY A 203 4.48 -8.73 10.57
C GLY A 203 4.59 -7.50 9.67
N VAL A 204 4.29 -7.63 8.36
CA VAL A 204 4.13 -6.48 7.46
C VAL A 204 2.87 -5.71 7.85
N THR A 205 2.94 -4.39 7.84
CA THR A 205 1.73 -3.56 7.94
C THR A 205 1.07 -3.51 6.58
N VAL A 206 -0.21 -3.91 6.50
CA VAL A 206 -0.94 -3.96 5.23
C VAL A 206 -2.18 -3.07 5.30
N MET A 207 -2.36 -2.18 4.33
CA MET A 207 -3.60 -1.43 4.17
C MET A 207 -4.24 -1.79 2.83
N VAL A 208 -5.48 -2.28 2.87
CA VAL A 208 -6.19 -2.77 1.68
C VAL A 208 -7.43 -1.93 1.43
N ALA A 209 -7.45 -1.18 0.32
CA ALA A 209 -8.68 -0.56 -0.17
C ALA A 209 -9.39 -1.49 -1.14
N SER A 210 -10.67 -1.76 -0.92
CA SER A 210 -11.47 -2.59 -1.81
C SER A 210 -12.95 -2.23 -1.74
N HIS A 211 -13.65 -2.47 -2.83
CA HIS A 211 -15.11 -2.47 -2.88
C HIS A 211 -15.72 -3.80 -2.37
N GLN A 212 -14.91 -4.88 -2.28
CA GLN A 212 -15.30 -6.17 -1.67
C GLN A 212 -15.15 -6.11 -0.15
N ALA A 213 -15.96 -5.26 0.50
CA ALA A 213 -15.78 -4.88 1.90
C ALA A 213 -15.76 -6.09 2.85
N GLU A 214 -16.68 -7.03 2.70
CA GLU A 214 -16.79 -8.23 3.56
C GLU A 214 -15.56 -9.12 3.45
N ARG A 215 -15.07 -9.34 2.21
CA ARG A 215 -13.87 -10.16 1.97
C ARG A 215 -12.64 -9.56 2.65
N VAL A 216 -12.39 -8.27 2.44
CA VAL A 216 -11.21 -7.61 3.00
C VAL A 216 -11.31 -7.45 4.52
N ALA A 217 -12.51 -7.17 5.03
CA ALA A 217 -12.75 -7.08 6.48
C ALA A 217 -12.48 -8.41 7.20
N SER A 218 -12.75 -9.56 6.57
CA SER A 218 -12.48 -10.87 7.16
C SER A 218 -10.97 -11.19 7.29
N LEU A 219 -10.12 -10.54 6.50
CA LEU A 219 -8.66 -10.70 6.54
C LEU A 219 -7.98 -9.70 7.48
N ALA A 220 -8.67 -8.60 7.82
CA ALA A 220 -8.10 -7.46 8.53
C ALA A 220 -8.21 -7.59 10.05
N ASP A 221 -7.27 -6.94 10.78
CA ASP A 221 -7.30 -6.76 12.23
C ASP A 221 -8.21 -5.59 12.62
N ALA A 222 -8.33 -4.62 11.71
CA ALA A 222 -9.12 -3.42 11.90
C ALA A 222 -9.72 -2.91 10.59
N THR A 223 -10.79 -2.15 10.70
CA THR A 223 -11.40 -1.47 9.56
C THR A 223 -11.40 0.04 9.77
N VAL A 224 -11.14 0.78 8.71
CA VAL A 224 -11.24 2.24 8.65
C VAL A 224 -12.20 2.59 7.53
N ARG A 225 -13.28 3.27 7.86
CA ARG A 225 -14.25 3.74 6.86
C ARG A 225 -14.00 5.19 6.53
N LEU A 226 -13.82 5.47 5.25
CA LEU A 226 -13.78 6.84 4.71
C LEU A 226 -15.14 7.20 4.13
N ASP A 227 -15.55 8.44 4.38
CA ASP A 227 -16.69 9.07 3.72
C ASP A 227 -16.36 10.54 3.44
N ALA A 228 -16.63 11.00 2.21
CA ALA A 228 -16.37 12.39 1.75
C ALA A 228 -14.98 12.94 2.17
N GLY A 229 -13.95 12.09 2.13
CA GLY A 229 -12.57 12.46 2.44
C GLY A 229 -12.23 12.55 3.94
N LEU A 230 -13.11 12.07 4.82
CA LEU A 230 -12.93 12.01 6.27
C LEU A 230 -13.00 10.58 6.78
N VAL A 231 -12.37 10.29 7.93
CA VAL A 231 -12.59 9.04 8.66
C VAL A 231 -13.93 9.13 9.37
N SER A 232 -14.89 8.27 8.98
CA SER A 232 -16.21 8.23 9.59
C SER A 232 -16.33 7.17 10.69
N GLU A 233 -15.53 6.11 10.61
CA GLU A 233 -15.58 4.99 11.56
C GLU A 233 -14.23 4.27 11.62
N VAL A 234 -13.84 3.83 12.81
CA VAL A 234 -12.71 2.92 13.03
C VAL A 234 -13.17 1.80 13.94
N SER A 235 -12.85 0.55 13.59
CA SER A 235 -13.10 -0.61 14.43
C SER A 235 -11.94 -1.59 14.37
N GLY A 236 -11.78 -2.39 15.43
CA GLY A 236 -10.68 -3.36 15.56
C GLY A 236 -9.50 -2.84 16.38
N ALA A 237 -8.39 -3.58 16.35
CA ALA A 237 -7.23 -3.34 17.19
C ALA A 237 -6.07 -2.69 16.43
N GLY A 238 -5.29 -1.83 17.13
CA GLY A 238 -4.06 -1.23 16.60
C GLY A 238 -4.28 -0.12 15.60
N VAL A 239 -5.51 0.43 15.54
CA VAL A 239 -5.85 1.58 14.70
C VAL A 239 -6.67 2.57 15.52
N SER A 240 -6.34 3.85 15.40
CA SER A 240 -7.11 4.93 16.01
C SER A 240 -7.26 6.09 15.05
N ALA A 241 -8.41 6.77 15.11
CA ALA A 241 -8.59 8.06 14.47
C ALA A 241 -8.43 9.16 15.52
N GLY A 242 -7.81 10.27 15.14
CA GLY A 242 -7.85 11.49 15.93
C GLY A 242 -9.29 11.99 16.07
N PRO A 243 -9.59 12.84 17.04
CA PRO A 243 -10.92 13.43 17.17
C PRO A 243 -11.31 14.03 15.81
N VAL A 244 -12.46 13.61 15.29
CA VAL A 244 -13.08 14.27 14.14
C VAL A 244 -13.29 15.71 14.58
N GLY A 245 -12.45 16.62 14.09
CA GLY A 245 -12.46 18.01 14.48
C GLY A 245 -13.84 18.60 14.24
N ALA A 246 -14.59 18.78 15.33
CA ALA A 246 -15.80 19.57 15.35
C ALA A 246 -15.41 21.06 15.28
N SER A 247 -14.57 21.45 14.34
CA SER A 247 -14.45 22.85 13.96
C SER A 247 -13.39 23.04 12.90
N GLN A 248 -13.82 23.70 11.90
CA GLN A 248 -13.10 24.29 10.76
C GLN A 248 -13.09 23.42 9.51
N ARG A 249 -14.24 23.49 8.80
CA ARG A 249 -14.14 23.47 7.33
C ARG A 249 -13.00 24.43 6.97
N PRO A 250 -11.97 24.01 6.21
CA PRO A 250 -10.94 24.95 5.82
C PRO A 250 -11.64 26.12 5.14
N ARG A 251 -11.58 27.29 5.76
CA ARG A 251 -11.96 28.55 5.10
C ARG A 251 -10.98 28.69 3.95
N VAL A 252 -11.42 28.35 2.75
CA VAL A 252 -10.73 28.74 1.54
C VAL A 252 -10.63 30.25 1.59
N ALA A 253 -9.48 30.74 2.00
CA ALA A 253 -9.14 32.14 1.78
C ALA A 253 -9.07 32.31 0.26
N VAL A 254 -10.14 32.82 -0.32
CA VAL A 254 -10.13 33.35 -1.66
C VAL A 254 -9.25 34.59 -1.57
N ALA A 255 -7.93 34.39 -1.86
CA ALA A 255 -7.06 35.53 -2.11
C ALA A 255 -7.64 36.29 -3.28
N GLY A 256 -7.99 37.57 -3.03
CA GLY A 256 -8.69 38.40 -3.94
C GLY A 256 -8.05 38.49 -5.31
N MET A 257 -8.86 38.23 -6.32
CA MET A 257 -8.66 38.82 -7.64
C MET A 257 -9.25 40.21 -7.58
N ASP A 258 -8.44 41.19 -7.23
CA ASP A 258 -8.68 42.60 -7.59
C ASP A 258 -7.71 42.98 -8.70
N ARG A 259 -8.37 43.33 -9.85
CA ARG A 259 -7.93 44.06 -11.06
C ARG A 259 -6.95 43.41 -12.02
#